data_18e1299426a9408d77cad642f07c8d0a
#
_entry.id   18e1299426a9408d77cad642f07c8d0a
#
_cell.length_a   1.000
_cell.length_b   1.000
_cell.length_c   1.000
_cell.angle_alpha   90.00
_cell.angle_beta   90.00
_cell.angle_gamma   90.00
#
_symmetry.space_group_name_H-M   'P 1'
#
loop_
_entity.id
_entity.type
_entity.pdbx_description
1 polymer ?
#
loop_
_entity_poly.entity_id
_entity_poly.type
_entity_poly.pdbx_seq_one_letter_code
_entity_poly.pdbx_strand_id
1 'polypeptide(L)'
;LRHILNKQYGLRPAGAVITHAAVVSLPEIDRLLVLSDVAVIPTPTLEQRAAQLRYTTDLARTLGCACPRVALLHCTEKVSEAFPVTLDYVALRRRAAAGEWGEVLVDGPLDLLCALSPAGLADKGLSSALEGRADVLLVPDIEAGNVLYKALGLLVPGARFASGLCGTSHPVVLTSRGDSVDVKIDSLAL
;
A
#
# COMPACT_ATOMS: atom_id res chain seq x y z
N LEU A 1 -17.07 -9.79 -1.62
CA LEU A 1 -16.81 -8.38 -1.95
C LEU A 1 -18.10 -7.67 -2.39
N ARG A 2 -18.85 -8.17 -3.39
CA ARG A 2 -20.08 -7.53 -3.93
C ARG A 2 -21.09 -7.16 -2.82
N HIS A 3 -21.30 -8.03 -1.82
CA HIS A 3 -22.22 -7.77 -0.72
C HIS A 3 -21.67 -6.73 0.28
N ILE A 4 -20.37 -6.77 0.57
CA ILE A 4 -19.70 -5.83 1.48
C ILE A 4 -19.72 -4.41 0.89
N LEU A 5 -19.54 -4.27 -0.42
CA LEU A 5 -19.58 -2.99 -1.12
C LEU A 5 -20.99 -2.46 -1.36
N ASN A 6 -22.03 -3.24 -1.05
CA ASN A 6 -23.42 -2.85 -1.25
C ASN A 6 -23.82 -1.78 -0.22
N LYS A 7 -24.32 -0.65 -0.72
CA LYS A 7 -24.76 0.49 0.12
C LYS A 7 -25.89 0.14 1.09
N GLN A 8 -26.70 -0.90 0.81
CA GLN A 8 -27.86 -1.30 1.60
C GLN A 8 -27.50 -2.07 2.89
N TYR A 9 -26.33 -2.70 2.96
CA TYR A 9 -25.97 -3.57 4.09
C TYR A 9 -25.17 -2.87 5.18
N GLY A 10 -24.91 -1.56 5.07
CA GLY A 10 -24.32 -0.75 6.12
C GLY A 10 -22.84 -0.99 6.45
N LEU A 11 -22.12 -1.82 5.69
CA LEU A 11 -20.68 -2.05 5.90
C LEU A 11 -19.81 -0.95 5.27
N ARG A 12 -20.37 -0.17 4.35
CA ARG A 12 -19.71 0.97 3.73
C ARG A 12 -20.32 2.27 4.24
N PRO A 13 -19.62 3.06 5.07
CA PRO A 13 -20.09 4.40 5.44
C PRO A 13 -20.30 5.28 4.21
N ALA A 14 -21.24 6.22 4.28
CA ALA A 14 -21.52 7.15 3.18
C ALA A 14 -20.24 7.93 2.83
N GLY A 15 -19.90 7.97 1.55
CA GLY A 15 -18.70 8.65 1.06
C GLY A 15 -17.37 7.94 1.33
N ALA A 16 -17.35 6.84 2.07
CA ALA A 16 -16.11 6.13 2.36
C ALA A 16 -15.50 5.47 1.12
N VAL A 17 -14.19 5.56 1.01
CA VAL A 17 -13.38 4.79 0.06
C VAL A 17 -13.12 3.44 0.69
N ILE A 18 -13.49 2.36 0.00
CA ILE A 18 -13.13 1.00 0.42
C ILE A 18 -11.93 0.56 -0.40
N THR A 19 -10.88 0.13 0.27
CA THR A 19 -9.64 -0.35 -0.37
C THR A 19 -9.15 -1.62 0.33
N HIS A 20 -8.27 -2.36 -0.31
CA HIS A 20 -7.64 -3.54 0.26
C HIS A 20 -6.23 -3.21 0.73
N ALA A 21 -5.89 -3.59 1.94
CA ALA A 21 -4.54 -3.53 2.46
C ALA A 21 -4.03 -4.94 2.79
N ALA A 22 -2.82 -5.24 2.35
CA ALA A 22 -2.11 -6.45 2.70
C ALA A 22 -0.88 -6.09 3.54
N VAL A 23 -0.67 -6.82 4.63
CA VAL A 23 0.57 -6.80 5.42
C VAL A 23 1.40 -7.98 4.96
N VAL A 24 2.66 -7.71 4.66
CA VAL A 24 3.60 -8.69 4.11
C VAL A 24 4.84 -8.75 4.98
N SER A 25 5.22 -9.95 5.40
CA SER A 25 6.51 -10.23 6.03
C SER A 25 7.38 -11.02 5.05
N LEU A 26 8.55 -10.52 4.75
CA LEU A 26 9.54 -11.15 3.87
C LEU A 26 10.78 -11.49 4.67
N PRO A 27 11.39 -12.70 4.49
CA PRO A 27 12.57 -13.11 5.27
C PRO A 27 13.76 -12.16 5.16
N GLU A 28 13.95 -11.53 4.00
CA GLU A 28 15.06 -10.63 3.73
C GLU A 28 14.81 -9.18 4.17
N ILE A 29 13.63 -8.88 4.69
CA ILE A 29 13.24 -7.54 5.11
C ILE A 29 12.87 -7.57 6.60
N ASP A 30 13.62 -6.82 7.42
CA ASP A 30 13.54 -6.79 8.88
C ASP A 30 12.31 -6.05 9.46
N ARG A 31 11.29 -5.80 8.63
CA ARG A 31 10.07 -5.07 9.00
C ARG A 31 8.87 -5.58 8.22
N LEU A 32 7.68 -5.28 8.72
CA LEU A 32 6.45 -5.52 7.99
C LEU A 32 6.27 -4.47 6.88
N LEU A 33 5.80 -4.91 5.72
CA LEU A 33 5.41 -4.04 4.62
C LEU A 33 3.89 -3.99 4.52
N VAL A 34 3.34 -2.81 4.29
CA VAL A 34 1.91 -2.64 3.97
C VAL A 34 1.76 -2.33 2.49
N LEU A 35 0.99 -3.11 1.76
CA LEU A 35 0.77 -2.98 0.32
C LEU A 35 -0.71 -2.67 0.02
N SER A 36 -0.99 -1.67 -0.81
CA SER A 36 -2.35 -1.29 -1.23
C SER A 36 -2.35 -0.60 -2.62
N ASP A 37 -3.37 -0.77 -3.48
CA ASP A 37 -4.52 -1.65 -3.41
C ASP A 37 -4.24 -2.87 -4.30
N VAL A 38 -4.62 -4.06 -3.86
CA VAL A 38 -4.34 -5.28 -4.63
C VAL A 38 -5.60 -6.01 -5.08
N ALA A 39 -6.82 -5.51 -4.71
CA ALA A 39 -8.04 -6.30 -4.90
C ALA A 39 -9.35 -5.52 -5.09
N VAL A 40 -9.42 -4.20 -4.91
CA VAL A 40 -10.70 -3.46 -4.84
C VAL A 40 -10.82 -2.35 -5.87
N ILE A 41 -9.87 -1.41 -5.94
CA ILE A 41 -9.97 -0.23 -6.80
C ILE A 41 -9.09 -0.41 -8.03
N PRO A 42 -9.70 -0.58 -9.24
CA PRO A 42 -8.91 -0.79 -10.45
C PRO A 42 -7.92 0.33 -10.74
N THR A 43 -8.42 1.55 -10.89
CA THR A 43 -7.60 2.75 -11.12
C THR A 43 -8.03 3.82 -10.13
N PRO A 44 -7.30 4.00 -9.02
CA PRO A 44 -7.67 4.99 -8.00
C PRO A 44 -7.58 6.42 -8.53
N THR A 45 -8.54 7.26 -8.16
CA THR A 45 -8.45 8.72 -8.30
C THR A 45 -7.51 9.30 -7.25
N LEU A 46 -7.11 10.56 -7.37
CA LEU A 46 -6.30 11.26 -6.37
C LEU A 46 -6.88 11.13 -4.95
N GLU A 47 -8.19 11.35 -4.79
CA GLU A 47 -8.83 11.25 -3.46
C GLU A 47 -8.93 9.82 -2.95
N GLN A 48 -9.05 8.85 -3.83
CA GLN A 48 -8.97 7.44 -3.44
C GLN A 48 -7.54 7.06 -3.01
N ARG A 49 -6.51 7.57 -3.71
CA ARG A 49 -5.10 7.41 -3.30
C ARG A 49 -4.81 8.06 -1.95
N ALA A 50 -5.38 9.25 -1.70
CA ALA A 50 -5.27 9.94 -0.41
C ALA A 50 -5.90 9.12 0.72
N ALA A 51 -7.04 8.48 0.48
CA ALA A 51 -7.67 7.57 1.43
C ALA A 51 -6.83 6.30 1.64
N GLN A 52 -6.29 5.71 0.58
CA GLN A 52 -5.36 4.57 0.67
C GLN A 52 -4.14 4.93 1.52
N LEU A 53 -3.53 6.09 1.28
CA LEU A 53 -2.39 6.57 2.05
C LEU A 53 -2.74 6.70 3.53
N ARG A 54 -3.87 7.31 3.87
CA ARG A 54 -4.35 7.41 5.25
C ARG A 54 -4.48 6.04 5.89
N TYR A 55 -5.25 5.13 5.29
CA TYR A 55 -5.53 3.82 5.89
C TYR A 55 -4.28 2.97 6.05
N THR A 56 -3.39 2.97 5.06
CA THR A 56 -2.14 2.20 5.15
C THR A 56 -1.16 2.78 6.15
N THR A 57 -1.13 4.11 6.29
CA THR A 57 -0.33 4.80 7.32
C THR A 57 -0.86 4.48 8.72
N ASP A 58 -2.18 4.53 8.92
CA ASP A 58 -2.80 4.21 10.20
C ASP A 58 -2.60 2.73 10.55
N LEU A 59 -2.69 1.83 9.57
CA LEU A 59 -2.38 0.41 9.76
C LEU A 59 -0.90 0.20 10.15
N ALA A 60 0.04 0.84 9.45
CA ALA A 60 1.46 0.76 9.78
C ALA A 60 1.74 1.25 11.21
N ARG A 61 1.07 2.32 11.67
CA ARG A 61 1.17 2.79 13.06
C ARG A 61 0.63 1.77 14.06
N THR A 62 -0.51 1.15 13.77
CA THR A 62 -1.07 0.08 14.60
C THR A 62 -0.10 -1.09 14.73
N LEU A 63 0.69 -1.35 13.69
CA LEU A 63 1.73 -2.39 13.67
C LEU A 63 3.06 -1.93 14.31
N GLY A 64 3.11 -0.75 14.93
CA GLY A 64 4.25 -0.27 15.70
C GLY A 64 5.20 0.68 14.94
N CYS A 65 4.89 1.07 13.71
CA CYS A 65 5.69 2.04 12.95
C CYS A 65 5.25 3.48 13.31
N ALA A 66 6.00 4.18 14.14
CA ALA A 66 5.63 5.52 14.62
C ALA A 66 5.60 6.57 13.49
N CYS A 67 6.57 6.52 12.57
CA CYS A 67 6.68 7.42 11.42
C CYS A 67 6.77 6.60 10.13
N PRO A 68 5.63 6.19 9.53
CA PRO A 68 5.62 5.34 8.34
C PRO A 68 6.29 6.02 7.14
N ARG A 69 7.08 5.25 6.40
CA ARG A 69 7.72 5.64 5.14
C ARG A 69 6.89 5.08 3.99
N VAL A 70 6.22 5.94 3.25
CA VAL A 70 5.29 5.57 2.17
C VAL A 70 5.95 5.80 0.81
N ALA A 71 6.19 4.72 0.07
CA ALA A 71 6.63 4.77 -1.31
C ALA A 71 5.43 4.76 -2.26
N LEU A 72 5.36 5.77 -3.13
CA LEU A 72 4.40 5.84 -4.23
C LEU A 72 5.05 5.15 -5.43
N LEU A 73 4.69 3.86 -5.63
CA LEU A 73 5.37 3.00 -6.59
C LEU A 73 5.03 3.32 -8.04
N HIS A 74 6.05 3.28 -8.88
CA HIS A 74 5.93 3.39 -10.32
C HIS A 74 7.10 2.68 -11.02
N CYS A 75 7.02 2.51 -12.34
CA CYS A 75 8.12 1.97 -13.15
C CYS A 75 9.20 3.01 -13.48
N THR A 76 9.02 4.26 -13.12
CA THR A 76 9.97 5.37 -13.34
C THR A 76 9.95 6.31 -12.14
N GLU A 77 11.07 6.97 -11.89
CA GLU A 77 11.23 7.98 -10.83
C GLU A 77 10.97 9.42 -11.35
N LYS A 78 10.55 9.54 -12.61
CA LYS A 78 10.26 10.84 -13.24
C LYS A 78 8.77 11.13 -13.25
N VAL A 79 8.41 12.34 -12.86
CA VAL A 79 7.06 12.86 -13.05
C VAL A 79 6.86 13.18 -14.54
N SER A 80 5.79 12.66 -15.13
CA SER A 80 5.52 12.81 -16.55
C SER A 80 4.03 12.75 -16.87
N GLU A 81 3.58 13.57 -17.83
CA GLU A 81 2.21 13.51 -18.35
C GLU A 81 1.91 12.19 -19.09
N ALA A 82 2.95 11.51 -19.60
CA ALA A 82 2.82 10.17 -20.17
C ALA A 82 2.35 9.14 -19.12
N PHE A 83 2.56 9.44 -17.84
CA PHE A 83 2.12 8.65 -16.69
C PHE A 83 1.35 9.54 -15.72
N PRO A 84 0.06 9.82 -15.97
CA PRO A 84 -0.73 10.80 -15.20
C PRO A 84 -0.74 10.54 -13.69
N VAL A 85 -0.63 9.30 -13.24
CA VAL A 85 -0.55 8.93 -11.82
C VAL A 85 0.63 9.60 -11.11
N THR A 86 1.73 9.88 -11.83
CA THR A 86 2.89 10.55 -11.24
C THR A 86 2.60 12.01 -10.86
N LEU A 87 1.61 12.65 -11.50
CA LEU A 87 1.13 13.98 -11.13
C LEU A 87 0.33 13.91 -9.82
N ASP A 88 -0.49 12.87 -9.63
CA ASP A 88 -1.18 12.61 -8.36
C ASP A 88 -0.16 12.43 -7.22
N TYR A 89 0.96 11.77 -7.49
CA TYR A 89 2.01 11.55 -6.50
C TYR A 89 2.66 12.86 -6.03
N VAL A 90 2.84 13.83 -6.94
CA VAL A 90 3.28 15.18 -6.54
C VAL A 90 2.28 15.84 -5.60
N ALA A 91 0.98 15.71 -5.89
CA ALA A 91 -0.08 16.25 -5.02
C ALA A 91 -0.08 15.58 -3.64
N LEU A 92 0.04 14.25 -3.58
CA LEU A 92 0.09 13.49 -2.32
C LEU A 92 1.31 13.88 -1.46
N ARG A 93 2.49 14.00 -2.07
CA ARG A 93 3.70 14.45 -1.37
C ARG A 93 3.53 15.85 -0.77
N ARG A 94 2.91 16.78 -1.49
CA ARG A 94 2.61 18.14 -0.98
C ARG A 94 1.63 18.09 0.20
N ARG A 95 0.58 17.27 0.12
CA ARG A 95 -0.39 17.08 1.20
C ARG A 95 0.27 16.47 2.45
N ALA A 96 1.16 15.50 2.27
CA ALA A 96 1.94 14.91 3.36
C ALA A 96 2.86 15.96 4.02
N ALA A 97 3.59 16.74 3.23
CA ALA A 97 4.43 17.83 3.75
C ALA A 97 3.63 18.91 4.48
N ALA A 98 2.35 19.08 4.15
CA ALA A 98 1.43 19.97 4.87
C ALA A 98 0.85 19.34 6.16
N GLY A 99 1.23 18.10 6.50
CA GLY A 99 0.85 17.42 7.74
C GLY A 99 -0.54 16.75 7.72
N GLU A 100 -1.13 16.53 6.53
CA GLU A 100 -2.50 15.99 6.43
C GLU A 100 -2.66 14.62 7.11
N TRP A 101 -1.59 13.83 7.18
CA TRP A 101 -1.58 12.49 7.78
C TRP A 101 -0.67 12.37 9.01
N GLY A 102 -0.31 13.49 9.65
CA GLY A 102 0.59 13.53 10.80
C GLY A 102 2.04 13.21 10.41
N GLU A 103 2.80 12.62 11.34
CA GLU A 103 4.20 12.22 11.08
C GLU A 103 4.25 11.06 10.10
N VAL A 104 4.61 11.33 8.85
CA VAL A 104 4.76 10.39 7.77
C VAL A 104 5.76 10.92 6.75
N LEU A 105 6.58 10.06 6.19
CA LEU A 105 7.43 10.38 5.05
C LEU A 105 6.81 9.80 3.79
N VAL A 106 6.52 10.63 2.80
CA VAL A 106 5.92 10.20 1.52
C VAL A 106 6.84 10.62 0.38
N ASP A 107 7.25 9.67 -0.44
CA ASP A 107 8.07 9.95 -1.61
C ASP A 107 7.69 9.06 -2.81
N GLY A 108 8.03 9.53 -3.99
CA GLY A 108 7.75 8.90 -5.27
C GLY A 108 7.47 9.94 -6.38
N PRO A 109 7.37 9.47 -7.62
CA PRO A 109 7.38 8.06 -8.02
C PRO A 109 8.73 7.40 -7.75
N LEU A 110 8.70 6.16 -7.28
CA LEU A 110 9.87 5.30 -7.06
C LEU A 110 9.58 3.91 -7.63
N ASP A 111 10.60 3.27 -8.22
CA ASP A 111 10.48 1.85 -8.49
C ASP A 111 10.64 1.02 -7.20
N LEU A 112 10.33 -0.26 -7.29
CA LEU A 112 10.36 -1.15 -6.13
C LEU A 112 11.76 -1.27 -5.53
N LEU A 113 12.80 -1.26 -6.36
CA LEU A 113 14.19 -1.36 -5.91
C LEU A 113 14.59 -0.11 -5.10
N CYS A 114 14.29 1.09 -5.63
CA CYS A 114 14.54 2.36 -4.93
C CYS A 114 13.70 2.50 -3.65
N ALA A 115 12.50 1.94 -3.63
CA ALA A 115 11.63 1.97 -2.45
C ALA A 115 12.15 1.10 -1.30
N LEU A 116 12.80 -0.03 -1.60
CA LEU A 116 13.17 -1.04 -0.60
C LEU A 116 14.66 -1.22 -0.38
N SER A 117 15.54 -0.61 -1.21
CA SER A 117 16.99 -0.80 -1.16
C SER A 117 17.76 0.51 -1.17
N PRO A 118 18.55 0.81 -0.12
CA PRO A 118 19.49 1.94 -0.15
C PRO A 118 20.52 1.83 -1.30
N ALA A 119 20.98 0.61 -1.60
CA ALA A 119 21.88 0.36 -2.73
C ALA A 119 21.20 0.69 -4.07
N GLY A 120 19.91 0.34 -4.24
CA GLY A 120 19.15 0.66 -5.44
C GLY A 120 19.03 2.17 -5.69
N LEU A 121 18.88 2.98 -4.63
CA LEU A 121 18.93 4.44 -4.75
C LEU A 121 20.32 4.92 -5.18
N ALA A 122 21.39 4.39 -4.56
CA ALA A 122 22.76 4.77 -4.85
C ALA A 122 23.14 4.43 -6.29
N ASP A 123 22.82 3.24 -6.78
CA ASP A 123 23.10 2.76 -8.13
C ASP A 123 22.45 3.64 -9.21
N LYS A 124 21.29 4.23 -8.89
CA LYS A 124 20.60 5.18 -9.79
C LYS A 124 20.99 6.64 -9.56
N GLY A 125 21.86 6.93 -8.58
CA GLY A 125 22.24 8.31 -8.23
C GLY A 125 21.07 9.14 -7.72
N LEU A 126 20.09 8.48 -7.05
CA LEU A 126 18.90 9.10 -6.51
C LEU A 126 18.99 9.29 -4.99
N SER A 127 18.28 10.29 -4.49
CA SER A 127 18.05 10.48 -3.07
C SER A 127 16.56 10.45 -2.77
N SER A 128 16.17 9.85 -1.64
CA SER A 128 14.80 9.80 -1.17
C SER A 128 14.77 9.96 0.34
N ALA A 129 13.76 10.69 0.85
CA ALA A 129 13.52 10.77 2.29
C ALA A 129 13.22 9.41 2.93
N LEU A 130 12.88 8.40 2.13
CA LEU A 130 12.61 7.03 2.60
C LEU A 130 13.89 6.21 2.77
N GLU A 131 15.01 6.66 2.21
CA GLU A 131 16.33 6.00 2.29
C GLU A 131 16.32 4.53 1.81
N GLY A 132 15.42 4.17 0.87
CA GLY A 132 15.24 2.78 0.43
C GLY A 132 14.66 1.85 1.51
N ARG A 133 13.95 2.39 2.47
CA ARG A 133 13.41 1.66 3.64
C ARG A 133 11.91 1.91 3.81
N ALA A 134 11.15 1.85 2.73
CA ALA A 134 9.70 2.03 2.78
C ALA A 134 9.03 0.97 3.68
N ASP A 135 8.03 1.40 4.44
CA ASP A 135 7.16 0.56 5.27
C ASP A 135 5.81 0.33 4.56
N VAL A 136 5.42 1.28 3.71
CA VAL A 136 4.17 1.24 2.95
C VAL A 136 4.46 1.38 1.47
N LEU A 137 3.86 0.51 0.66
CA LEU A 137 3.95 0.50 -0.79
C LEU A 137 2.57 0.79 -1.39
N LEU A 138 2.36 1.99 -1.93
CA LEU A 138 1.17 2.32 -2.69
C LEU A 138 1.44 2.12 -4.18
N VAL A 139 0.69 1.21 -4.78
CA VAL A 139 0.81 0.87 -6.20
C VAL A 139 0.01 1.82 -7.09
N PRO A 140 0.39 1.98 -8.38
CA PRO A 140 -0.32 2.87 -9.30
C PRO A 140 -1.75 2.42 -9.60
N ASP A 141 -1.99 1.12 -9.64
CA ASP A 141 -3.26 0.50 -9.98
C ASP A 141 -3.36 -0.93 -9.40
N ILE A 142 -4.54 -1.52 -9.52
CA ILE A 142 -4.80 -2.88 -9.03
C ILE A 142 -3.99 -3.95 -9.77
N GLU A 143 -3.67 -3.72 -11.03
CA GLU A 143 -2.96 -4.69 -11.87
C GLU A 143 -1.53 -4.87 -11.34
N ALA A 144 -0.82 -3.76 -11.14
CA ALA A 144 0.51 -3.76 -10.53
C ALA A 144 0.47 -4.35 -9.11
N GLY A 145 -0.51 -3.94 -8.31
CA GLY A 145 -0.66 -4.42 -6.93
C GLY A 145 -0.94 -5.91 -6.84
N ASN A 146 -1.85 -6.42 -7.65
CA ASN A 146 -2.23 -7.82 -7.65
C ASN A 146 -1.09 -8.73 -8.16
N VAL A 147 -0.39 -8.30 -9.21
CA VAL A 147 0.78 -9.03 -9.73
C VAL A 147 1.88 -9.06 -8.67
N LEU A 148 2.20 -7.93 -8.05
CA LEU A 148 3.22 -7.86 -6.99
C LEU A 148 2.85 -8.76 -5.80
N TYR A 149 1.63 -8.65 -5.28
CA TYR A 149 1.16 -9.47 -4.16
C TYR A 149 1.31 -10.97 -4.45
N LYS A 150 0.88 -11.40 -5.62
CA LYS A 150 0.97 -12.82 -6.01
C LYS A 150 2.41 -13.26 -6.30
N ALA A 151 3.22 -12.40 -6.91
CA ALA A 151 4.63 -12.69 -7.15
C ALA A 151 5.40 -12.90 -5.84
N LEU A 152 5.19 -12.06 -4.84
CA LEU A 152 5.78 -12.22 -3.52
C LEU A 152 5.40 -13.55 -2.87
N GLY A 153 4.11 -13.92 -2.94
CA GLY A 153 3.64 -15.19 -2.36
C GLY A 153 4.10 -16.43 -3.09
N LEU A 154 4.33 -16.34 -4.39
CA LEU A 154 4.76 -17.47 -5.21
C LEU A 154 6.28 -17.65 -5.25
N LEU A 155 7.01 -16.53 -5.31
CA LEU A 155 8.44 -16.51 -5.64
C LEU A 155 9.35 -16.33 -4.42
N VAL A 156 8.81 -15.86 -3.28
CA VAL A 156 9.59 -15.65 -2.06
C VAL A 156 9.27 -16.74 -1.03
N PRO A 157 10.11 -17.76 -0.90
CA PRO A 157 9.93 -18.80 0.13
C PRO A 157 9.91 -18.18 1.53
N GLY A 158 8.92 -18.57 2.35
CA GLY A 158 8.77 -18.05 3.71
C GLY A 158 8.07 -16.68 3.81
N ALA A 159 7.60 -16.09 2.70
CA ALA A 159 6.76 -14.92 2.76
C ALA A 159 5.44 -15.21 3.49
N ARG A 160 5.03 -14.31 4.41
CA ARG A 160 3.76 -14.40 5.13
C ARG A 160 2.89 -13.19 4.80
N PHE A 161 1.58 -13.41 4.82
CA PHE A 161 0.60 -12.40 4.43
C PHE A 161 -0.56 -12.37 5.41
N ALA A 162 -1.04 -11.16 5.67
CA ALA A 162 -2.33 -10.91 6.29
C ALA A 162 -3.04 -9.81 5.51
N SER A 163 -4.36 -9.82 5.40
CA SER A 163 -5.03 -8.82 4.60
C SER A 163 -6.48 -8.56 5.03
N GLY A 164 -6.95 -7.34 4.76
CA GLY A 164 -8.29 -6.91 5.06
C GLY A 164 -8.75 -5.73 4.23
N LEU A 165 -9.99 -5.33 4.43
CA LEU A 165 -10.55 -4.12 3.85
C LEU A 165 -10.41 -2.94 4.81
N CYS A 166 -9.97 -1.82 4.28
CA CYS A 166 -9.97 -0.53 4.96
C CYS A 166 -11.16 0.32 4.51
N GLY A 167 -11.60 1.24 5.38
CA GLY A 167 -12.70 2.16 5.10
C GLY A 167 -14.09 1.58 5.38
N THR A 168 -14.20 0.37 5.89
CA THR A 168 -15.44 -0.25 6.34
C THR A 168 -15.82 0.18 7.75
N SER A 169 -17.11 0.14 8.10
CA SER A 169 -17.61 0.47 9.46
C SER A 169 -17.20 -0.55 10.52
N HIS A 170 -16.81 -1.75 10.11
CA HIS A 170 -16.36 -2.83 10.98
C HIS A 170 -15.16 -3.52 10.32
N PRO A 171 -14.27 -4.19 11.07
CA PRO A 171 -13.18 -4.97 10.50
C PRO A 171 -13.71 -6.02 9.52
N VAL A 172 -13.11 -6.08 8.35
CA VAL A 172 -13.48 -7.07 7.31
C VAL A 172 -12.22 -7.73 6.80
N VAL A 173 -12.06 -9.00 7.14
CA VAL A 173 -11.00 -9.84 6.58
C VAL A 173 -11.39 -10.24 5.16
N LEU A 174 -10.51 -9.99 4.21
CA LEU A 174 -10.69 -10.38 2.82
C LEU A 174 -9.42 -11.06 2.32
N THR A 175 -9.46 -12.38 2.24
CA THR A 175 -8.37 -13.20 1.70
C THR A 175 -8.73 -13.74 0.31
N SER A 176 -7.72 -14.20 -0.43
CA SER A 176 -7.94 -14.89 -1.71
C SER A 176 -8.50 -16.29 -1.45
N ARG A 177 -9.28 -16.82 -2.40
CA ARG A 177 -9.79 -18.21 -2.34
C ARG A 177 -8.66 -19.23 -2.32
N GLY A 178 -7.54 -18.91 -2.96
CA GLY A 178 -6.35 -19.77 -3.03
C GLY A 178 -5.36 -19.59 -1.88
N ASP A 179 -5.65 -18.70 -0.90
CA ASP A 179 -4.74 -18.47 0.23
C ASP A 179 -4.74 -19.67 1.20
N SER A 180 -3.58 -19.94 1.79
CA SER A 180 -3.40 -20.99 2.79
C SER A 180 -4.21 -20.71 4.07
N VAL A 181 -4.31 -21.71 4.92
CA VAL A 181 -4.93 -21.58 6.25
C VAL A 181 -4.18 -20.55 7.09
N ASP A 182 -2.84 -20.55 7.02
CA ASP A 182 -2.01 -19.61 7.78
C ASP A 182 -2.29 -18.14 7.41
N VAL A 183 -2.40 -17.83 6.11
CA VAL A 183 -2.77 -16.49 5.63
C VAL A 183 -4.14 -16.07 6.17
N LYS A 184 -5.10 -17.00 6.25
CA LYS A 184 -6.43 -16.71 6.81
C LYS A 184 -6.38 -16.45 8.30
N ILE A 185 -5.58 -17.21 9.04
CA ILE A 185 -5.37 -17.02 10.49
C ILE A 185 -4.66 -15.70 10.74
N ASP A 186 -3.56 -15.42 10.04
CA ASP A 186 -2.82 -14.16 10.15
C ASP A 186 -3.72 -12.95 9.84
N SER A 187 -4.61 -13.09 8.84
CA SER A 187 -5.57 -12.02 8.49
C SER A 187 -6.66 -11.81 9.55
N LEU A 188 -7.00 -12.82 10.32
CA LEU A 188 -7.93 -12.69 11.45
C LEU A 188 -7.26 -12.06 12.70
N ALA A 189 -5.94 -12.16 12.77
CA ALA A 189 -5.15 -11.58 13.87
C ALA A 189 -4.77 -10.12 13.61
N LEU A 190 -4.86 -9.65 12.35
CA LEU A 190 -4.60 -8.29 11.93
C LEU A 190 -5.71 -7.34 12.37
#